data_dbc40e053beca9a24308ae1b644b1973
#
_entry.id   dbc40e053beca9a24308ae1b644b1973
#
_cell.length_a   1.000
_cell.length_b   1.000
_cell.length_c   1.000
_cell.angle_alpha   90.00
_cell.angle_beta   90.00
_cell.angle_gamma   90.00
#
_symmetry.space_group_name_H-M   'P 1'
#
loop_
_entity.id
_entity.type
_entity.pdbx_description
1 polymer ?
#
loop_
_entity_poly.entity_id
_entity_poly.type
_entity_poly.pdbx_seq_one_letter_code
_entity_poly.pdbx_strand_id
1 'polypeptide(L)'
;MKKRKNLGKKLVTMLVSVGFFAVLITVLNLMALQAIRGKNDVLIEQFEQYEEAVENNDTAVFETAKGEVEEAIRHSNYRINGSIIFDLALVVADIIVIVLLSIVINKSIVRPAKRAKNDLDDIILGIESGQGNLTLRVFDETSDEIGQLANGVNHFIETLQNLMVKIQSVSKDMK
;
A
#
# COMPACT_ATOMS: atom_id res chain seq x y z
N MET A 1 -25.14 19.86 -2.64
CA MET A 1 -24.76 18.58 -3.27
C MET A 1 -23.41 18.14 -2.73
N LYS A 2 -23.34 17.14 -1.85
CA LYS A 2 -22.10 16.60 -1.30
C LYS A 2 -21.42 15.76 -2.39
N LYS A 3 -20.21 16.16 -2.82
CA LYS A 3 -19.42 15.50 -3.87
C LYS A 3 -19.26 14.02 -3.49
N ARG A 4 -19.90 13.11 -4.23
CA ARG A 4 -19.75 11.65 -4.08
C ARG A 4 -18.28 11.31 -4.21
N LYS A 5 -17.63 10.95 -3.12
CA LYS A 5 -16.25 10.45 -3.14
C LYS A 5 -16.31 8.99 -3.55
N ASN A 6 -15.99 8.72 -4.78
CA ASN A 6 -15.98 7.39 -5.38
C ASN A 6 -14.88 6.55 -4.70
N LEU A 7 -15.26 5.47 -4.01
CA LEU A 7 -14.37 4.54 -3.31
C LEU A 7 -13.38 3.91 -4.30
N GLY A 8 -13.87 3.53 -5.48
CA GLY A 8 -13.04 2.96 -6.53
C GLY A 8 -11.92 3.91 -6.97
N LYS A 9 -12.21 5.22 -7.13
CA LYS A 9 -11.16 6.21 -7.42
C LYS A 9 -10.13 6.32 -6.31
N LYS A 10 -10.56 6.30 -5.04
CA LYS A 10 -9.62 6.33 -3.90
C LYS A 10 -8.72 5.10 -3.88
N LEU A 11 -9.29 3.90 -4.07
CA LEU A 11 -8.55 2.65 -4.13
C LEU A 11 -7.53 2.63 -5.28
N VAL A 12 -7.95 3.05 -6.47
CA VAL A 12 -7.06 3.15 -7.65
C VAL A 12 -5.93 4.14 -7.38
N THR A 13 -6.25 5.33 -6.84
CA THR A 13 -5.23 6.33 -6.51
C THR A 13 -4.22 5.80 -5.49
N MET A 14 -4.69 5.06 -4.47
CA MET A 14 -3.83 4.44 -3.46
C MET A 14 -2.93 3.35 -4.05
N LEU A 15 -3.49 2.45 -4.88
CA LEU A 15 -2.72 1.41 -5.58
C LEU A 15 -1.67 2.01 -6.51
N VAL A 16 -2.04 3.04 -7.28
CA VAL A 16 -1.11 3.74 -8.18
C VAL A 16 0.00 4.41 -7.38
N SER A 17 -0.29 5.04 -6.24
CA SER A 17 0.74 5.67 -5.40
C SER A 17 1.71 4.65 -4.82
N VAL A 18 1.23 3.52 -4.30
CA VAL A 18 2.10 2.44 -3.79
C VAL A 18 2.97 1.87 -4.90
N GLY A 19 2.38 1.59 -6.08
CA GLY A 19 3.13 1.11 -7.24
C GLY A 19 4.20 2.11 -7.71
N PHE A 20 3.88 3.39 -7.71
CA PHE A 20 4.83 4.45 -8.07
C PHE A 20 6.02 4.49 -7.09
N PHE A 21 5.77 4.44 -5.79
CA PHE A 21 6.86 4.43 -4.79
C PHE A 21 7.71 3.16 -4.89
N ALA A 22 7.12 1.99 -5.09
CA ALA A 22 7.86 0.74 -5.29
C ALA A 22 8.78 0.81 -6.52
N VAL A 23 8.29 1.34 -7.64
CA VAL A 23 9.10 1.55 -8.86
C VAL A 23 10.21 2.56 -8.62
N LEU A 24 9.91 3.67 -7.93
CA LEU A 24 10.91 4.69 -7.61
C LEU A 24 12.05 4.12 -6.77
N ILE A 25 11.75 3.35 -5.73
CA ILE A 25 12.75 2.68 -4.88
C ILE A 25 13.60 1.72 -5.71
N THR A 26 12.97 0.93 -6.58
CA THR A 26 13.70 0.00 -7.46
C THR A 26 14.67 0.74 -8.40
N VAL A 27 14.24 1.85 -8.99
CA VAL A 27 15.07 2.68 -9.88
C VAL A 27 16.23 3.29 -9.10
N LEU A 28 16.00 3.81 -7.90
CA LEU A 28 17.05 4.40 -7.06
C LEU A 28 18.08 3.35 -6.63
N ASN A 29 17.65 2.14 -6.27
CA ASN A 29 18.53 1.02 -5.95
C ASN A 29 19.38 0.57 -7.16
N LEU A 30 18.78 0.55 -8.36
CA LEU A 30 19.51 0.24 -9.59
C LEU A 30 20.58 1.31 -9.91
N MET A 31 20.24 2.58 -9.72
CA MET A 31 21.21 3.68 -9.90
C MET A 31 22.35 3.62 -8.89
N ALA A 32 22.06 3.29 -7.64
CA ALA A 32 23.08 3.10 -6.59
C ALA A 32 24.01 1.92 -6.93
N LEU A 33 23.46 0.79 -7.38
CA LEU A 33 24.25 -0.38 -7.84
C LEU A 33 25.16 -0.05 -9.04
N GLN A 34 24.67 0.72 -10.01
CA GLN A 34 25.48 1.15 -11.16
C GLN A 34 26.62 2.08 -10.72
N ALA A 35 26.37 2.98 -9.78
CA ALA A 35 27.40 3.87 -9.24
C ALA A 35 28.48 3.11 -8.47
N ILE A 36 28.13 2.03 -7.77
CA ILE A 36 29.08 1.12 -7.11
C ILE A 36 29.90 0.34 -8.15
N ARG A 37 29.26 -0.18 -9.20
CA ARG A 37 29.94 -0.95 -10.26
C ARG A 37 31.00 -0.14 -11.00
N GLY A 38 30.65 1.07 -11.46
CA GLY A 38 31.62 1.91 -12.18
C GLY A 38 32.82 2.33 -11.34
N LYS A 39 32.78 2.21 -10.02
CA LYS A 39 33.87 2.49 -9.12
C LYS A 39 34.73 1.27 -8.81
N ASN A 40 34.16 0.07 -8.84
CA ASN A 40 34.94 -1.16 -8.76
C ASN A 40 35.88 -1.28 -9.97
N ASP A 41 35.42 -0.85 -11.15
CA ASP A 41 36.25 -0.88 -12.34
C ASP A 41 37.48 0.05 -12.20
N VAL A 42 37.33 1.26 -11.66
CA VAL A 42 38.41 2.19 -11.38
C VAL A 42 39.38 1.64 -10.30
N LEU A 43 38.82 1.00 -9.26
CA LEU A 43 39.65 0.36 -8.22
C LEU A 43 40.48 -0.78 -8.79
N ILE A 44 39.93 -1.59 -9.67
CA ILE A 44 40.66 -2.69 -10.32
C ILE A 44 41.83 -2.14 -11.14
N GLU A 45 41.58 -1.10 -11.97
CA GLU A 45 42.62 -0.45 -12.78
C GLU A 45 43.77 0.11 -11.90
N GLN A 46 43.43 0.73 -10.76
CA GLN A 46 44.42 1.24 -9.82
C GLN A 46 45.19 0.12 -9.10
N PHE A 47 44.57 -1.02 -8.83
CA PHE A 47 45.25 -2.20 -8.30
C PHE A 47 46.25 -2.82 -9.31
N GLU A 48 45.86 -2.88 -10.58
CA GLU A 48 46.76 -3.37 -11.65
C GLU A 48 48.01 -2.48 -11.76
N GLN A 49 47.88 -1.15 -11.70
CA GLN A 49 49.00 -0.22 -11.68
C GLN A 49 49.89 -0.40 -10.45
N TYR A 50 49.31 -0.69 -9.29
CA TYR A 50 50.06 -0.97 -8.07
C TYR A 50 50.85 -2.25 -8.18
N GLU A 51 50.27 -3.33 -8.73
CA GLU A 51 50.97 -4.60 -8.97
C GLU A 51 52.13 -4.43 -9.93
N GLU A 52 51.95 -3.69 -11.04
CA GLU A 52 53.03 -3.40 -12.02
C GLU A 52 54.16 -2.58 -11.37
N ALA A 53 53.85 -1.61 -10.53
CA ALA A 53 54.85 -0.82 -9.81
C ALA A 53 55.66 -1.67 -8.81
N VAL A 54 55.02 -2.63 -8.15
CA VAL A 54 55.68 -3.59 -7.25
C VAL A 54 56.63 -4.51 -8.02
N GLU A 55 56.18 -5.03 -9.18
CA GLU A 55 56.95 -5.94 -10.02
C GLU A 55 58.20 -5.27 -10.61
N ASN A 56 58.07 -3.99 -11.01
CA ASN A 56 59.16 -3.21 -11.58
C ASN A 56 60.11 -2.59 -10.54
N ASN A 57 59.86 -2.77 -9.26
CA ASN A 57 60.65 -2.24 -8.14
C ASN A 57 60.85 -0.70 -8.20
N ASP A 58 59.84 0.02 -8.77
CA ASP A 58 59.83 1.48 -8.89
C ASP A 58 59.17 2.12 -7.66
N THR A 59 59.98 2.56 -6.73
CA THR A 59 59.51 3.09 -5.45
C THR A 59 58.67 4.37 -5.61
N ALA A 60 58.93 5.20 -6.62
CA ALA A 60 58.18 6.44 -6.80
C ALA A 60 56.77 6.18 -7.34
N VAL A 61 56.64 5.28 -8.32
CA VAL A 61 55.37 4.84 -8.88
C VAL A 61 54.58 4.07 -7.83
N PHE A 62 55.23 3.23 -7.02
CA PHE A 62 54.63 2.48 -5.94
C PHE A 62 53.94 3.39 -4.88
N GLU A 63 54.66 4.42 -4.38
CA GLU A 63 54.08 5.33 -3.36
C GLU A 63 52.94 6.18 -3.94
N THR A 64 52.99 6.55 -5.22
CA THR A 64 51.90 7.26 -5.90
C THR A 64 50.69 6.38 -6.06
N ALA A 65 50.85 5.17 -6.61
CA ALA A 65 49.76 4.22 -6.80
C ALA A 65 49.13 3.80 -5.47
N LYS A 66 49.92 3.61 -4.40
CA LYS A 66 49.41 3.34 -3.05
C LYS A 66 48.53 4.47 -2.54
N GLY A 67 48.94 5.74 -2.70
CA GLY A 67 48.14 6.91 -2.30
C GLY A 67 46.79 6.97 -3.03
N GLU A 68 46.79 6.72 -4.33
CA GLU A 68 45.58 6.70 -5.16
C GLU A 68 44.61 5.58 -4.75
N VAL A 69 45.13 4.37 -4.48
CA VAL A 69 44.33 3.24 -3.99
C VAL A 69 43.70 3.56 -2.61
N GLU A 70 44.51 4.09 -1.68
CA GLU A 70 43.99 4.48 -0.34
C GLU A 70 42.90 5.56 -0.43
N GLU A 71 43.05 6.55 -1.31
CA GLU A 71 42.07 7.59 -1.53
C GLU A 71 40.80 7.02 -2.18
N ALA A 72 40.93 6.14 -3.16
CA ALA A 72 39.80 5.48 -3.80
C ALA A 72 39.01 4.60 -2.84
N ILE A 73 39.69 3.83 -1.97
CA ILE A 73 39.05 3.03 -0.90
C ILE A 73 38.31 3.95 0.06
N ARG A 74 38.89 5.05 0.51
CA ARG A 74 38.28 6.00 1.42
C ARG A 74 37.02 6.62 0.81
N HIS A 75 37.06 7.06 -0.44
CA HIS A 75 35.93 7.60 -1.18
C HIS A 75 34.86 6.56 -1.41
N SER A 76 35.20 5.32 -1.70
CA SER A 76 34.26 4.22 -1.85
C SER A 76 33.51 3.94 -0.56
N ASN A 77 34.19 3.83 0.57
CA ASN A 77 33.61 3.59 1.88
C ASN A 77 32.63 4.72 2.31
N TYR A 78 33.01 5.98 2.07
CA TYR A 78 32.12 7.11 2.39
C TYR A 78 30.81 7.06 1.59
N ARG A 79 30.88 6.72 0.31
CA ARG A 79 29.68 6.62 -0.56
C ARG A 79 28.82 5.41 -0.26
N ILE A 80 29.42 4.27 0.04
CA ILE A 80 28.69 3.06 0.43
C ILE A 80 27.89 3.33 1.71
N ASN A 81 28.50 3.92 2.72
CA ASN A 81 27.82 4.26 3.97
C ASN A 81 26.68 5.27 3.74
N GLY A 82 26.90 6.29 2.90
CA GLY A 82 25.84 7.26 2.56
C GLY A 82 24.67 6.62 1.82
N SER A 83 24.94 5.71 0.90
CA SER A 83 23.93 4.96 0.16
C SER A 83 23.11 4.06 1.09
N ILE A 84 23.74 3.31 1.98
CA ILE A 84 23.07 2.44 2.94
C ILE A 84 22.11 3.23 3.85
N ILE A 85 22.54 4.38 4.36
CA ILE A 85 21.70 5.24 5.21
C ILE A 85 20.50 5.76 4.43
N PHE A 86 20.71 6.17 3.19
CA PHE A 86 19.64 6.64 2.32
C PHE A 86 18.63 5.54 2.01
N ASP A 87 19.08 4.34 1.66
CA ASP A 87 18.24 3.19 1.38
C ASP A 87 17.43 2.77 2.62
N LEU A 88 18.06 2.77 3.79
CA LEU A 88 17.38 2.49 5.05
C LEU A 88 16.28 3.52 5.35
N ALA A 89 16.54 4.80 5.10
CA ALA A 89 15.55 5.87 5.27
C ALA A 89 14.36 5.68 4.32
N LEU A 90 14.60 5.26 3.07
CA LEU A 90 13.54 4.96 2.11
C LEU A 90 12.68 3.77 2.55
N VAL A 91 13.29 2.70 3.05
CA VAL A 91 12.56 1.52 3.57
C VAL A 91 11.67 1.92 4.75
N VAL A 92 12.18 2.74 5.67
CA VAL A 92 11.38 3.24 6.81
C VAL A 92 10.20 4.10 6.32
N ALA A 93 10.44 4.98 5.35
CA ALA A 93 9.38 5.81 4.77
C ALA A 93 8.28 4.95 4.10
N ASP A 94 8.67 3.90 3.39
CA ASP A 94 7.75 2.97 2.73
C ASP A 94 6.87 2.21 3.75
N ILE A 95 7.47 1.73 4.83
CA ILE A 95 6.73 1.10 5.94
C ILE A 95 5.70 2.07 6.53
N ILE A 96 6.05 3.32 6.75
CA ILE A 96 5.12 4.34 7.26
C ILE A 96 3.94 4.52 6.30
N VAL A 97 4.20 4.62 5.00
CA VAL A 97 3.15 4.76 3.98
C VAL A 97 2.21 3.55 3.99
N ILE A 98 2.75 2.33 4.05
CA ILE A 98 1.96 1.09 4.11
C ILE A 98 1.06 1.07 5.35
N VAL A 99 1.58 1.44 6.51
CA VAL A 99 0.80 1.51 7.75
C VAL A 99 -0.34 2.54 7.65
N LEU A 100 -0.06 3.73 7.14
CA LEU A 100 -1.07 4.78 6.95
C LEU A 100 -2.17 4.33 5.97
N LEU A 101 -1.80 3.70 4.85
CA LEU A 101 -2.76 3.14 3.89
C LEU A 101 -3.61 2.04 4.52
N SER A 102 -3.02 1.14 5.30
CA SER A 102 -3.74 0.09 6.03
C SER A 102 -4.80 0.67 6.97
N ILE A 103 -4.47 1.73 7.71
CA ILE A 103 -5.42 2.42 8.59
C ILE A 103 -6.58 3.03 7.78
N VAL A 104 -6.28 3.67 6.65
CA VAL A 104 -7.31 4.29 5.79
C VAL A 104 -8.24 3.22 5.20
N ILE A 105 -7.69 2.13 4.68
CA ILE A 105 -8.48 1.01 4.13
C ILE A 105 -9.37 0.39 5.20
N ASN A 106 -8.82 0.12 6.38
CA ASN A 106 -9.57 -0.45 7.49
C ASN A 106 -10.73 0.46 7.90
N LYS A 107 -10.50 1.77 8.01
CA LYS A 107 -11.51 2.74 8.42
C LYS A 107 -12.56 3.02 7.33
N SER A 108 -12.15 3.07 6.07
CA SER A 108 -13.02 3.48 4.96
C SER A 108 -13.76 2.33 4.30
N ILE A 109 -13.28 1.10 4.42
CA ILE A 109 -13.84 -0.07 3.71
C ILE A 109 -14.20 -1.19 4.67
N VAL A 110 -13.22 -1.68 5.44
CA VAL A 110 -13.41 -2.90 6.23
C VAL A 110 -14.46 -2.70 7.33
N ARG A 111 -14.40 -1.61 8.07
CA ARG A 111 -15.34 -1.33 9.16
C ARG A 111 -16.77 -1.12 8.66
N PRO A 112 -17.05 -0.26 7.64
CA PRO A 112 -18.40 -0.10 7.10
C PRO A 112 -18.96 -1.40 6.52
N ALA A 113 -18.17 -2.16 5.77
CA ALA A 113 -18.61 -3.45 5.21
C ALA A 113 -18.96 -4.47 6.30
N LYS A 114 -18.15 -4.52 7.38
CA LYS A 114 -18.41 -5.42 8.52
C LYS A 114 -19.68 -5.01 9.29
N ARG A 115 -19.94 -3.70 9.44
CA ARG A 115 -21.18 -3.21 10.05
C ARG A 115 -22.39 -3.61 9.21
N ALA A 116 -22.36 -3.30 7.91
CA ALA A 116 -23.46 -3.66 7.00
C ALA A 116 -23.74 -5.17 7.01
N LYS A 117 -22.69 -6.00 7.07
CA LYS A 117 -22.84 -7.45 7.21
C LYS A 117 -23.54 -7.82 8.52
N ASN A 118 -23.09 -7.28 9.65
CA ASN A 118 -23.66 -7.61 10.96
C ASN A 118 -25.16 -7.17 11.04
N ASP A 119 -25.47 -5.96 10.55
CA ASP A 119 -26.85 -5.46 10.52
C ASP A 119 -27.75 -6.38 9.67
N LEU A 120 -27.23 -6.88 8.54
CA LEU A 120 -27.95 -7.82 7.70
C LEU A 120 -28.12 -9.20 8.37
N ASP A 121 -27.09 -9.72 9.03
CA ASP A 121 -27.16 -10.97 9.79
C ASP A 121 -28.24 -10.86 10.91
N ASP A 122 -28.29 -9.74 11.65
CA ASP A 122 -29.27 -9.50 12.69
C ASP A 122 -30.71 -9.46 12.13
N ILE A 123 -30.91 -8.85 10.96
CA ILE A 123 -32.20 -8.82 10.28
C ILE A 123 -32.63 -10.25 9.85
N ILE A 124 -31.71 -11.02 9.27
CA ILE A 124 -31.97 -12.40 8.83
C ILE A 124 -32.34 -13.28 10.03
N LEU A 125 -31.55 -13.25 11.11
CA LEU A 125 -31.84 -14.01 12.34
C LEU A 125 -33.17 -13.63 12.94
N GLY A 126 -33.54 -12.34 12.91
CA GLY A 126 -34.87 -11.86 13.34
C GLY A 126 -36.00 -12.47 12.49
N ILE A 127 -35.81 -12.55 11.18
CA ILE A 127 -36.82 -13.15 10.27
C ILE A 127 -36.92 -14.67 10.53
N GLU A 128 -35.83 -15.40 10.63
CA GLU A 128 -35.79 -16.85 10.84
C GLU A 128 -36.42 -17.25 12.19
N SER A 129 -36.22 -16.46 13.22
CA SER A 129 -36.82 -16.69 14.57
C SER A 129 -38.31 -16.40 14.66
N GLY A 130 -38.94 -15.95 13.59
CA GLY A 130 -40.35 -15.55 13.57
C GLY A 130 -40.64 -14.22 14.31
N GLN A 131 -39.62 -13.56 14.82
CA GLN A 131 -39.67 -12.24 15.44
C GLN A 131 -39.20 -11.13 14.49
N GLY A 132 -39.23 -11.38 13.17
CA GLY A 132 -38.71 -10.51 12.15
C GLY A 132 -39.13 -9.07 12.25
N ASN A 133 -38.20 -8.22 12.65
CA ASN A 133 -38.41 -6.78 12.63
C ASN A 133 -37.90 -6.20 11.32
N LEU A 134 -38.73 -6.20 10.31
CA LEU A 134 -38.42 -5.60 9.01
C LEU A 134 -38.32 -4.06 9.05
N THR A 135 -38.47 -3.42 10.24
CA THR A 135 -38.21 -1.97 10.37
C THR A 135 -36.75 -1.63 10.55
N LEU A 136 -35.92 -2.62 10.88
CA LEU A 136 -34.47 -2.45 10.93
C LEU A 136 -33.88 -2.10 9.56
N ARG A 137 -32.81 -1.35 9.54
CA ARG A 137 -32.12 -0.92 8.32
C ARG A 137 -30.63 -1.13 8.47
N VAL A 138 -29.99 -1.50 7.38
CA VAL A 138 -28.55 -1.54 7.28
C VAL A 138 -27.98 -0.12 7.28
N PHE A 139 -26.93 0.08 8.04
CA PHE A 139 -26.28 1.38 8.22
C PHE A 139 -25.62 1.89 6.91
N ASP A 140 -25.97 3.10 6.47
CA ASP A 140 -25.61 3.67 5.17
C ASP A 140 -24.82 5.00 5.24
N GLU A 141 -24.09 5.25 6.33
CA GLU A 141 -23.35 6.53 6.51
C GLU A 141 -22.28 6.80 5.45
N THR A 142 -21.95 5.84 4.60
CA THR A 142 -20.94 6.02 3.56
C THR A 142 -21.59 6.49 2.26
N SER A 143 -20.98 7.50 1.60
CA SER A 143 -21.46 8.01 0.30
C SER A 143 -20.75 7.35 -0.89
N ASP A 144 -20.20 6.16 -0.71
CA ASP A 144 -19.47 5.37 -1.70
C ASP A 144 -20.26 4.12 -2.12
N GLU A 145 -19.59 3.17 -2.76
CA GLU A 145 -20.20 1.93 -3.25
C GLU A 145 -20.76 1.06 -2.13
N ILE A 146 -20.17 1.13 -0.91
CA ILE A 146 -20.67 0.42 0.27
C ILE A 146 -22.00 1.04 0.73
N GLY A 147 -22.11 2.37 0.75
CA GLY A 147 -23.36 3.06 1.04
C GLY A 147 -24.45 2.77 0.00
N GLN A 148 -24.08 2.66 -1.29
CA GLN A 148 -25.02 2.26 -2.33
C GLN A 148 -25.52 0.82 -2.14
N LEU A 149 -24.65 -0.10 -1.73
CA LEU A 149 -25.03 -1.47 -1.40
C LEU A 149 -26.01 -1.48 -0.20
N ALA A 150 -25.73 -0.76 0.88
CA ALA A 150 -26.59 -0.63 2.03
C ALA A 150 -27.97 -0.07 1.65
N ASN A 151 -28.03 0.95 0.81
CA ASN A 151 -29.27 1.51 0.28
C ASN A 151 -30.06 0.49 -0.56
N GLY A 152 -29.37 -0.31 -1.40
CA GLY A 152 -30.00 -1.39 -2.16
C GLY A 152 -30.64 -2.44 -1.24
N VAL A 153 -29.94 -2.84 -0.18
CA VAL A 153 -30.46 -3.77 0.84
C VAL A 153 -31.65 -3.15 1.58
N ASN A 154 -31.58 -1.89 1.98
CA ASN A 154 -32.68 -1.19 2.64
C ASN A 154 -33.93 -1.11 1.75
N HIS A 155 -33.77 -0.86 0.47
CA HIS A 155 -34.87 -0.88 -0.49
C HIS A 155 -35.47 -2.29 -0.66
N PHE A 156 -34.65 -3.32 -0.64
CA PHE A 156 -35.11 -4.71 -0.66
C PHE A 156 -35.95 -5.03 0.60
N ILE A 157 -35.47 -4.63 1.78
CA ILE A 157 -36.25 -4.80 3.05
C ILE A 157 -37.59 -4.08 2.99
N GLU A 158 -37.66 -2.85 2.47
CA GLU A 158 -38.90 -2.09 2.28
C GLU A 158 -39.86 -2.82 1.33
N THR A 159 -39.33 -3.41 0.25
CA THR A 159 -40.17 -4.21 -0.66
C THR A 159 -40.75 -5.42 0.04
N LEU A 160 -39.98 -6.13 0.86
CA LEU A 160 -40.48 -7.25 1.68
C LEU A 160 -41.56 -6.81 2.68
N GLN A 161 -41.37 -5.67 3.37
CA GLN A 161 -42.40 -5.11 4.26
C GLN A 161 -43.72 -4.89 3.52
N ASN A 162 -43.67 -4.26 2.36
CA ASN A 162 -44.84 -3.96 1.56
C ASN A 162 -45.55 -5.24 1.08
N LEU A 163 -44.79 -6.27 0.73
CA LEU A 163 -45.38 -7.59 0.38
C LEU A 163 -46.06 -8.24 1.57
N MET A 164 -45.48 -8.21 2.77
CA MET A 164 -46.05 -8.77 3.98
C MET A 164 -47.37 -8.07 4.37
N VAL A 165 -47.42 -6.74 4.26
CA VAL A 165 -48.63 -5.95 4.50
C VAL A 165 -49.76 -6.35 3.52
N LYS A 166 -49.41 -6.54 2.23
CA LYS A 166 -50.40 -7.00 1.23
C LYS A 166 -50.90 -8.41 1.52
N ILE A 167 -50.04 -9.33 1.92
CA ILE A 167 -50.45 -10.70 2.30
C ILE A 167 -51.37 -10.68 3.50
N GLN A 168 -51.08 -9.85 4.52
CA GLN A 168 -51.94 -9.70 5.67
C GLN A 168 -53.33 -9.12 5.32
N SER A 169 -53.38 -8.12 4.42
CA SER A 169 -54.67 -7.56 3.98
C SER A 169 -55.53 -8.60 3.26
N VAL A 170 -54.93 -9.33 2.29
CA VAL A 170 -55.63 -10.38 1.55
C VAL A 170 -56.11 -11.51 2.48
N SER A 171 -55.30 -11.90 3.46
CA SER A 171 -55.69 -12.92 4.46
C SER A 171 -56.82 -12.46 5.36
N LYS A 172 -57.00 -11.15 5.59
CA LYS A 172 -58.08 -10.58 6.36
C LYS A 172 -59.40 -10.48 5.58
N ASP A 173 -59.27 -10.25 4.28
CA ASP A 173 -60.42 -10.17 3.37
C ASP A 173 -61.02 -11.54 3.01
N MET A 174 -60.26 -12.62 3.26
CA MET A 174 -60.70 -14.01 3.06
C MET A 174 -61.37 -14.65 4.28
N LYS A 175 -61.50 -13.94 5.40
CA LYS A 175 -62.21 -14.38 6.63
C LYS A 175 -63.55 -13.70 6.76
#